data_63e6648f8693776a122134bd5fe29891
#
_entry.id   63e6648f8693776a122134bd5fe29891
#
_cell.length_a   1.000
_cell.length_b   1.000
_cell.length_c   1.000
_cell.angle_alpha   90.00
_cell.angle_beta   90.00
_cell.angle_gamma   90.00
#
_symmetry.space_group_name_H-M   'P 1'
#
loop_
_entity.id
_entity.type
_entity.pdbx_description
1 polymer ?
#
loop_
_entity_poly.entity_id
_entity_poly.type
_entity_poly.pdbx_seq_one_letter_code
_entity_poly.pdbx_strand_id
1 'polypeptide(L)'
;MLGIGAAFLAAVMIAQTRFHVDLTKYLSGNQTLSERSVAAGVFIILCVIGKMTPHRSFMHSLTAGVIFTMVTYTMFSKQAALAFSVAFLTHILLDLPNCKGIQLFWPIPGHHCFKLCASNGWVNRILCLVGTVMAINLFTGFAGISIFNWIIKK
;
A
#
# COMPACT_ATOMS: atom_id res chain seq x y z
N MET A 1 -3.08 -3.40 -17.18
CA MET A 1 -1.95 -3.30 -16.23
C MET A 1 -0.93 -2.20 -16.58
N LEU A 2 -0.71 -1.85 -17.84
CA LEU A 2 0.17 -0.73 -18.23
C LEU A 2 -0.25 0.65 -17.69
N GLY A 3 -1.55 0.91 -17.51
CA GLY A 3 -2.05 2.21 -17.06
C GLY A 3 -1.72 2.56 -15.60
N ILE A 4 -1.67 1.57 -14.70
CA ILE A 4 -1.36 1.80 -13.27
C ILE A 4 0.12 2.16 -13.10
N GLY A 5 1.02 1.50 -13.82
CA GLY A 5 2.45 1.83 -13.81
C GLY A 5 2.74 3.22 -14.37
N ALA A 6 2.08 3.60 -15.46
CA ALA A 6 2.21 4.92 -16.06
C ALA A 6 1.66 6.03 -15.13
N ALA A 7 0.52 5.79 -14.47
CA ALA A 7 -0.05 6.72 -13.50
C ALA A 7 0.85 6.88 -12.27
N PHE A 8 1.46 5.80 -11.78
CA PHE A 8 2.41 5.86 -10.67
C PHE A 8 3.68 6.65 -11.05
N LEU A 9 4.26 6.38 -12.22
CA LEU A 9 5.42 7.12 -12.72
C LEU A 9 5.09 8.61 -12.92
N ALA A 10 3.93 8.93 -13.47
CA ALA A 10 3.48 10.31 -13.62
C ALA A 10 3.31 11.00 -12.25
N ALA A 11 2.73 10.32 -11.25
CA ALA A 11 2.59 10.84 -9.89
C ALA A 11 3.96 11.09 -9.24
N VAL A 12 4.93 10.18 -9.42
CA VAL A 12 6.32 10.34 -8.96
C VAL A 12 6.98 11.55 -9.63
N MET A 13 6.86 11.67 -10.96
CA MET A 13 7.42 12.80 -11.71
C MET A 13 6.80 14.14 -11.28
N ILE A 14 5.49 14.20 -11.08
CA ILE A 14 4.79 15.38 -10.60
C ILE A 14 5.24 15.74 -9.17
N ALA A 15 5.39 14.74 -8.29
CA ALA A 15 5.88 14.95 -6.94
C ALA A 15 7.31 15.53 -6.93
N GLN A 16 8.20 14.99 -7.74
CA GLN A 16 9.58 15.50 -7.85
C GLN A 16 9.64 16.93 -8.39
N THR A 17 8.88 17.23 -9.45
CA THR A 17 8.94 18.54 -10.12
C THR A 17 8.19 19.65 -9.38
N ARG A 18 7.06 19.31 -8.74
CA ARG A 18 6.21 20.30 -8.05
C ARG A 18 6.62 20.58 -6.62
N PHE A 19 7.14 19.58 -5.92
CA PHE A 19 7.42 19.70 -4.48
C PHE A 19 8.91 19.74 -4.15
N HIS A 20 9.79 19.71 -5.16
CA HIS A 20 11.24 19.62 -4.99
C HIS A 20 11.65 18.50 -4.01
N VAL A 21 10.79 17.46 -3.89
CA VAL A 21 11.06 16.30 -3.04
C VAL A 21 12.01 15.40 -3.79
N ASP A 22 13.23 15.31 -3.33
CA ASP A 22 14.22 14.39 -3.88
C ASP A 22 13.88 12.96 -3.48
N LEU A 23 12.92 12.34 -4.20
CA LEU A 23 12.48 10.97 -3.96
C LEU A 23 13.62 9.96 -4.08
N THR A 24 14.65 10.28 -4.86
CA THR A 24 15.83 9.43 -4.99
C THR A 24 16.55 9.28 -3.66
N LYS A 25 16.63 10.33 -2.84
CA LYS A 25 17.21 10.31 -1.50
C LYS A 25 16.43 9.40 -0.54
N TYR A 26 15.10 9.37 -0.65
CA TYR A 26 14.25 8.50 0.20
C TYR A 26 14.23 7.04 -0.28
N LEU A 27 14.43 6.82 -1.58
CA LEU A 27 14.46 5.49 -2.18
C LEU A 27 15.87 4.88 -2.15
N SER A 28 16.91 5.71 -2.01
CA SER A 28 18.30 5.26 -1.97
C SER A 28 18.69 4.88 -0.54
N GLY A 29 18.87 3.59 -0.30
CA GLY A 29 19.47 3.05 0.93
C GLY A 29 20.98 2.80 0.73
N ASN A 30 21.65 2.35 1.79
CA ASN A 30 23.07 2.02 1.78
C ASN A 30 23.40 0.64 1.15
N GLN A 31 22.39 -0.04 0.59
CA GLN A 31 22.55 -1.37 0.02
C GLN A 31 23.29 -1.34 -1.31
N THR A 32 24.06 -2.38 -1.56
CA THR A 32 24.78 -2.58 -2.82
C THR A 32 23.79 -2.90 -3.96
N LEU A 33 24.23 -2.70 -5.21
CA LEU A 33 23.40 -3.03 -6.38
C LEU A 33 23.07 -4.52 -6.44
N SER A 34 23.98 -5.40 -6.02
CA SER A 34 23.74 -6.84 -5.95
C SER A 34 22.65 -7.21 -4.94
N GLU A 35 22.68 -6.64 -3.73
CA GLU A 35 21.64 -6.87 -2.72
C GLU A 35 20.27 -6.43 -3.20
N ARG A 36 20.18 -5.28 -3.86
CA ARG A 36 18.93 -4.78 -4.45
C ARG A 36 18.39 -5.70 -5.53
N SER A 37 19.28 -6.21 -6.40
CA SER A 37 18.89 -7.13 -7.48
C SER A 37 18.36 -8.46 -6.93
N VAL A 38 19.01 -9.01 -5.90
CA VAL A 38 18.56 -10.22 -5.21
C VAL A 38 17.21 -9.96 -4.53
N ALA A 39 17.07 -8.85 -3.81
CA ALA A 39 15.81 -8.49 -3.15
C ALA A 39 14.67 -8.29 -4.15
N ALA A 40 14.95 -7.72 -5.33
CA ALA A 40 13.96 -7.59 -6.41
C ALA A 40 13.52 -8.97 -6.94
N GLY A 41 14.46 -9.90 -7.11
CA GLY A 41 14.16 -11.29 -7.48
C GLY A 41 13.27 -11.97 -6.43
N VAL A 42 13.61 -11.82 -5.15
CA VAL A 42 12.81 -12.36 -4.04
C VAL A 42 11.41 -11.74 -4.03
N PHE A 43 11.30 -10.43 -4.25
CA PHE A 43 10.00 -9.73 -4.32
C PHE A 43 9.11 -10.33 -5.41
N ILE A 44 9.65 -10.55 -6.60
CA ILE A 44 8.92 -11.17 -7.72
C ILE A 44 8.46 -12.59 -7.35
N ILE A 45 9.34 -13.40 -6.77
CA ILE A 45 9.00 -14.76 -6.32
C ILE A 45 7.86 -14.74 -5.31
N LEU A 46 7.91 -13.84 -4.32
CA LEU A 46 6.85 -13.68 -3.33
C LEU A 46 5.52 -13.26 -3.96
N CYS A 47 5.55 -12.39 -4.96
CA CYS A 47 4.35 -12.01 -5.72
C CYS A 47 3.76 -13.21 -6.50
N VAL A 48 4.61 -14.05 -7.09
CA VAL A 48 4.18 -15.28 -7.78
C VAL A 48 3.56 -16.27 -6.78
N ILE A 49 4.21 -16.50 -5.64
CA ILE A 49 3.67 -17.35 -4.57
C ILE A 49 2.32 -16.79 -4.10
N GLY A 50 2.23 -15.47 -3.89
CA GLY A 50 0.99 -14.81 -3.49
C GLY A 50 -0.14 -14.99 -4.50
N LYS A 51 0.17 -15.01 -5.80
CA LYS A 51 -0.80 -15.28 -6.86
C LYS A 51 -1.25 -16.75 -6.89
N MET A 52 -0.37 -17.67 -6.52
CA MET A 52 -0.66 -19.12 -6.48
C MET A 52 -1.41 -19.53 -5.22
N THR A 53 -1.36 -18.75 -4.15
CA THR A 53 -2.09 -19.04 -2.91
C THR A 53 -3.55 -18.59 -3.00
N PRO A 54 -4.46 -19.23 -2.24
CA PRO A 54 -5.86 -18.81 -2.19
C PRO A 54 -6.01 -17.33 -1.85
N HIS A 55 -7.01 -16.68 -2.44
CA HIS A 55 -7.33 -15.29 -2.14
C HIS A 55 -7.60 -15.12 -0.63
N ARG A 56 -7.05 -14.04 -0.03
CA ARG A 56 -7.12 -13.71 1.40
C ARG A 56 -6.32 -14.64 2.33
N SER A 57 -5.35 -15.37 1.79
CA SER A 57 -4.38 -16.15 2.57
C SER A 57 -3.05 -15.40 2.71
N PHE A 58 -2.00 -15.84 2.03
CA PHE A 58 -0.64 -15.30 2.16
C PHE A 58 -0.57 -13.77 2.03
N MET A 59 -1.10 -13.20 0.93
CA MET A 59 -1.01 -11.74 0.65
C MET A 59 -1.80 -10.87 1.64
N HIS A 60 -2.65 -11.45 2.49
CA HIS A 60 -3.43 -10.75 3.51
C HIS A 60 -3.04 -11.20 4.92
N SER A 61 -1.79 -11.64 5.09
CA SER A 61 -1.26 -12.11 6.37
C SER A 61 -0.21 -11.15 6.92
N LEU A 62 -0.08 -11.11 8.25
CA LEU A 62 1.02 -10.41 8.93
C LEU A 62 2.38 -10.98 8.53
N THR A 63 2.45 -12.30 8.29
CA THR A 63 3.66 -12.98 7.82
C THR A 63 4.15 -12.38 6.50
N ALA A 64 3.26 -12.22 5.52
CA ALA A 64 3.61 -11.56 4.27
C ALA A 64 4.03 -10.10 4.50
N GLY A 65 3.31 -9.38 5.36
CA GLY A 65 3.64 -7.99 5.72
C GLY A 65 5.08 -7.85 6.21
N VAL A 66 5.51 -8.72 7.12
CA VAL A 66 6.88 -8.71 7.65
C VAL A 66 7.89 -9.02 6.53
N ILE A 67 7.65 -10.09 5.76
CA ILE A 67 8.57 -10.52 4.69
C ILE A 67 8.71 -9.42 3.63
N PHE A 68 7.60 -8.88 3.13
CA PHE A 68 7.63 -7.81 2.13
C PHE A 68 8.26 -6.53 2.67
N THR A 69 8.07 -6.19 3.95
CA THR A 69 8.73 -5.05 4.58
C THR A 69 10.26 -5.22 4.60
N MET A 70 10.77 -6.41 4.97
CA MET A 70 12.19 -6.71 4.96
C MET A 70 12.78 -6.62 3.54
N VAL A 71 12.08 -7.18 2.56
CA VAL A 71 12.48 -7.11 1.15
C VAL A 71 12.49 -5.67 0.66
N THR A 72 11.48 -4.88 1.01
CA THR A 72 11.41 -3.45 0.66
C THR A 72 12.55 -2.65 1.31
N TYR A 73 12.92 -2.98 2.55
CA TYR A 73 14.07 -2.38 3.23
C TYR A 73 15.37 -2.64 2.47
N THR A 74 15.58 -3.87 2.00
CA THR A 74 16.78 -4.25 1.22
C THR A 74 16.78 -3.62 -0.17
N MET A 75 15.61 -3.50 -0.81
CA MET A 75 15.50 -2.90 -2.15
C MET A 75 15.72 -1.38 -2.15
N PHE A 76 15.20 -0.68 -1.15
CA PHE A 76 15.13 0.78 -1.15
C PHE A 76 15.79 1.37 0.11
N SER A 77 15.01 1.74 1.10
CA SER A 77 15.48 2.41 2.31
C SER A 77 14.59 2.08 3.50
N LYS A 78 15.08 2.43 4.69
CA LYS A 78 14.31 2.32 5.94
C LYS A 78 12.98 3.08 5.86
N GLN A 79 12.97 4.28 5.27
CA GLN A 79 11.78 5.10 5.14
C GLN A 79 10.74 4.45 4.21
N ALA A 80 11.20 3.90 3.09
CA ALA A 80 10.33 3.17 2.16
C ALA A 80 9.73 1.92 2.82
N ALA A 81 10.53 1.17 3.57
CA ALA A 81 10.05 0.00 4.32
C ALA A 81 9.03 0.37 5.40
N LEU A 82 9.24 1.45 6.13
CA LEU A 82 8.27 1.95 7.12
C LEU A 82 6.95 2.36 6.46
N ALA A 83 7.02 3.14 5.38
CA ALA A 83 5.83 3.54 4.62
C ALA A 83 5.07 2.32 4.09
N PHE A 84 5.79 1.33 3.54
CA PHE A 84 5.21 0.08 3.09
C PHE A 84 4.53 -0.68 4.23
N SER A 85 5.21 -0.83 5.38
CA SER A 85 4.67 -1.58 6.52
C SER A 85 3.38 -0.94 7.07
N VAL A 86 3.34 0.39 7.19
CA VAL A 86 2.15 1.12 7.62
C VAL A 86 1.01 0.93 6.62
N ALA A 87 1.28 1.06 5.31
CA ALA A 87 0.27 0.87 4.27
C ALA A 87 -0.26 -0.57 4.26
N PHE A 88 0.63 -1.57 4.43
CA PHE A 88 0.26 -2.98 4.47
C PHE A 88 -0.57 -3.33 5.71
N LEU A 89 -0.18 -2.83 6.88
CA LEU A 89 -0.94 -3.01 8.12
C LEU A 89 -2.33 -2.37 8.04
N THR A 90 -2.40 -1.16 7.47
CA THR A 90 -3.68 -0.47 7.26
C THR A 90 -4.60 -1.29 6.35
N HIS A 91 -4.04 -1.88 5.27
CA HIS A 91 -4.79 -2.77 4.39
C HIS A 91 -5.35 -4.00 5.13
N ILE A 92 -4.52 -4.68 5.94
CA ILE A 92 -4.96 -5.81 6.78
C ILE A 92 -6.06 -5.38 7.76
N LEU A 93 -5.88 -4.24 8.43
CA LEU A 93 -6.86 -3.72 9.38
C LEU A 93 -8.20 -3.40 8.72
N LEU A 94 -8.19 -2.91 7.48
CA LEU A 94 -9.42 -2.65 6.71
C LEU A 94 -10.10 -3.93 6.21
N ASP A 95 -9.36 -5.03 6.09
CA ASP A 95 -9.90 -6.33 5.69
C ASP A 95 -10.52 -7.11 6.86
N LEU A 96 -10.09 -6.87 8.10
CA LEU A 96 -10.61 -7.55 9.30
C LEU A 96 -12.11 -7.36 9.54
N PRO A 97 -12.72 -6.18 9.34
CA PRO A 97 -14.16 -6.00 9.46
C PRO A 97 -14.99 -6.81 8.48
N ASN A 98 -14.39 -7.35 7.42
CA ASN A 98 -15.08 -8.07 6.37
C ASN A 98 -15.52 -9.48 6.83
N CYS A 99 -16.75 -9.86 6.47
CA CYS A 99 -17.34 -11.16 6.81
C CYS A 99 -16.60 -12.38 6.23
N LYS A 100 -15.82 -12.18 5.15
CA LYS A 100 -15.09 -13.30 4.50
C LYS A 100 -13.86 -13.75 5.27
N GLY A 101 -13.35 -12.93 6.19
CA GLY A 101 -12.14 -13.20 6.95
C GLY A 101 -10.84 -13.21 6.14
N ILE A 102 -9.74 -13.13 6.85
CA ILE A 102 -8.37 -13.25 6.32
C ILE A 102 -7.58 -14.25 7.14
N GLN A 103 -6.59 -14.89 6.52
CA GLN A 103 -5.67 -15.79 7.21
C GLN A 103 -4.49 -14.98 7.79
N LEU A 104 -4.70 -14.44 8.99
CA LEU A 104 -3.78 -13.46 9.58
C LEU A 104 -2.36 -14.02 9.81
N PHE A 105 -2.27 -15.30 10.22
CA PHE A 105 -1.01 -15.95 10.59
C PHE A 105 -0.61 -17.07 9.62
N TRP A 106 -0.69 -16.79 8.32
CA TRP A 106 -0.25 -17.77 7.33
C TRP A 106 1.18 -18.29 7.66
N PRO A 107 1.49 -19.62 7.56
CA PRO A 107 0.68 -20.71 6.99
C PRO A 107 -0.29 -21.39 7.97
N ILE A 108 -0.40 -20.92 9.20
CA ILE A 108 -1.30 -21.49 10.20
C ILE A 108 -2.75 -21.36 9.73
N PRO A 109 -3.54 -22.45 9.65
CA PRO A 109 -4.93 -22.38 9.24
C PRO A 109 -5.76 -21.59 10.26
N GLY A 110 -6.64 -20.72 9.76
CA GLY A 110 -7.54 -19.92 10.59
C GLY A 110 -7.99 -18.67 9.83
N HIS A 111 -9.28 -18.37 9.90
CA HIS A 111 -9.85 -17.14 9.33
C HIS A 111 -10.27 -16.21 10.45
N HIS A 112 -9.69 -15.02 10.44
CA HIS A 112 -9.99 -13.97 11.42
C HIS A 112 -10.85 -12.90 10.76
N CYS A 113 -11.99 -12.58 11.38
CA CYS A 113 -12.87 -11.50 10.93
C CYS A 113 -13.75 -11.01 12.09
N PHE A 114 -14.11 -9.74 12.04
CA PHE A 114 -15.07 -9.15 12.98
C PHE A 114 -16.52 -9.23 12.49
N LYS A 115 -16.76 -9.71 11.26
CA LYS A 115 -18.10 -9.86 10.64
C LYS A 115 -18.96 -8.59 10.68
N LEU A 116 -18.32 -7.41 10.62
CA LEU A 116 -19.01 -6.12 10.74
C LEU A 116 -19.64 -5.65 9.42
N CYS A 117 -19.01 -5.98 8.29
CA CYS A 117 -19.49 -5.54 6.98
C CYS A 117 -19.21 -6.57 5.87
N ALA A 118 -20.10 -6.61 4.88
CA ALA A 118 -19.85 -7.36 3.65
C ALA A 118 -19.01 -6.53 2.68
N SER A 119 -18.13 -7.17 1.91
CA SER A 119 -17.25 -6.50 0.92
C SER A 119 -18.01 -5.61 -0.07
N ASN A 120 -19.24 -6.00 -0.45
CA ASN A 120 -20.13 -5.25 -1.35
C ASN A 120 -21.21 -4.46 -0.60
N GLY A 121 -21.11 -4.35 0.72
CA GLY A 121 -22.08 -3.65 1.55
C GLY A 121 -21.98 -2.13 1.46
N TRP A 122 -23.04 -1.45 1.85
CA TRP A 122 -23.10 0.03 1.90
C TRP A 122 -22.01 0.63 2.76
N VAL A 123 -21.67 0.01 3.88
CA VAL A 123 -20.62 0.47 4.79
C VAL A 123 -19.27 0.53 4.07
N ASN A 124 -18.92 -0.50 3.30
CA ASN A 124 -17.66 -0.52 2.56
C ASN A 124 -17.61 0.53 1.45
N ARG A 125 -18.75 0.80 0.79
CA ARG A 125 -18.86 1.86 -0.22
C ARG A 125 -18.67 3.25 0.39
N ILE A 126 -19.28 3.51 1.55
CA ILE A 126 -19.13 4.77 2.28
C ILE A 126 -17.68 4.96 2.73
N LEU A 127 -17.06 3.93 3.32
CA LEU A 127 -15.65 3.99 3.73
C LEU A 127 -14.71 4.25 2.54
N CYS A 128 -14.97 3.60 1.41
CA CYS A 128 -14.20 3.82 0.18
C CYS A 128 -14.36 5.26 -0.32
N LEU A 129 -15.56 5.80 -0.32
CA LEU A 129 -15.85 7.16 -0.74
C LEU A 129 -15.20 8.19 0.19
N VAL A 130 -15.33 8.02 1.49
CA VAL A 130 -14.70 8.87 2.51
C VAL A 130 -13.17 8.81 2.39
N GLY A 131 -12.59 7.61 2.27
CA GLY A 131 -11.16 7.43 2.09
C GLY A 131 -10.64 8.08 0.80
N THR A 132 -11.40 7.98 -0.29
CA THR A 132 -11.05 8.63 -1.56
C THR A 132 -11.08 10.15 -1.44
N VAL A 133 -12.13 10.71 -0.82
CA VAL A 133 -12.25 12.16 -0.58
C VAL A 133 -11.12 12.66 0.31
N MET A 134 -10.79 11.93 1.39
CA MET A 134 -9.67 12.28 2.26
C MET A 134 -8.33 12.22 1.52
N ALA A 135 -8.11 11.19 0.71
CA ALA A 135 -6.90 11.07 -0.10
C ALA A 135 -6.76 12.22 -1.11
N ILE A 136 -7.87 12.59 -1.79
CA ILE A 136 -7.89 13.74 -2.70
C ILE A 136 -7.60 15.04 -1.94
N ASN A 137 -8.21 15.27 -0.77
CA ASN A 137 -7.96 16.46 0.04
C ASN A 137 -6.51 16.55 0.52
N LEU A 138 -5.93 15.43 0.98
CA LEU A 138 -4.52 15.39 1.36
C LEU A 138 -3.63 15.70 0.16
N PHE A 139 -3.89 15.09 -0.99
CA PHE A 139 -3.10 15.32 -2.20
C PHE A 139 -3.22 16.76 -2.71
N THR A 140 -4.43 17.33 -2.72
CA THR A 140 -4.66 18.73 -3.15
C THR A 140 -4.20 19.73 -2.11
N GLY A 141 -4.27 19.43 -0.82
CA GLY A 141 -3.70 20.21 0.25
C GLY A 141 -2.18 20.33 0.14
N PHE A 142 -1.49 19.21 -0.12
CA PHE A 142 -0.07 19.20 -0.45
C PHE A 142 0.26 19.96 -1.74
N ALA A 143 -0.65 19.97 -2.72
CA ALA A 143 -0.49 20.72 -3.98
C ALA A 143 -0.82 22.21 -3.85
N GLY A 144 -1.17 22.72 -2.65
CA GLY A 144 -1.61 24.10 -2.44
C GLY A 144 -2.99 24.40 -3.03
N ILE A 145 -3.72 23.40 -3.49
CA ILE A 145 -5.05 23.50 -4.06
C ILE A 145 -6.04 22.94 -3.04
N SER A 146 -6.51 23.76 -2.12
CA SER A 146 -7.53 23.34 -1.17
C SER A 146 -8.91 23.38 -1.84
N ILE A 147 -9.40 22.22 -2.26
CA ILE A 147 -10.77 22.09 -2.79
C ILE A 147 -11.80 22.53 -1.73
N PHE A 148 -11.52 22.33 -0.46
CA PHE A 148 -12.38 22.75 0.65
C PHE A 148 -12.54 24.28 0.72
N ASN A 149 -11.46 25.02 0.49
CA ASN A 149 -11.50 26.49 0.45
C ASN A 149 -12.25 27.03 -0.77
N TRP A 150 -12.30 26.26 -1.86
CA TRP A 150 -13.06 26.64 -3.04
C TRP A 150 -14.57 26.46 -2.85
N ILE A 151 -15.00 25.41 -2.12
CA ILE A 151 -16.41 25.13 -1.83
C ILE A 151 -16.99 26.10 -0.79
N ILE A 152 -16.19 26.52 0.21
CA ILE A 152 -16.65 27.40 1.29
C ILE A 152 -16.68 28.89 0.84
N LYS A 153 -15.94 29.25 -0.19
CA LYS A 153 -15.91 30.64 -0.72
C LYS A 153 -17.02 30.95 -1.74
N LYS A 154 -17.90 30.03 -2.03
CA LYS A 154 -19.09 30.22 -2.85
C LYS A 154 -20.35 30.30 -1.98
#